data_34de3f301e10874162f03888b12f21fe
#
_entry.id   34de3f301e10874162f03888b12f21fe
#
_cell.length_a   1.000
_cell.length_b   1.000
_cell.length_c   1.000
_cell.angle_alpha   90.00
_cell.angle_beta   90.00
_cell.angle_gamma   90.00
#
_symmetry.space_group_name_H-M   'P 1'
#
loop_
_entity.id
_entity.type
_entity.pdbx_description
1 polymer ?
#
loop_
_entity_poly.entity_id
_entity_poly.type
_entity_poly.pdbx_seq_one_letter_code
_entity_poly.pdbx_strand_id
1 'polypeptide(L)'
;MADPAKTAVKVDPVPVQGGYPHAMSVAISPPWEQEGRWILRAPETIGSNHGLLFIDHSRPDMPPVTRPKHPLEWKRSRHGILFYDCALENGISFSVRIRPGERDVEISSAITNGYVAEMTDSGNQYCLIQKGVRGFEDPHAERTFIRVKGRWLALARTRPGPKAGEKPFFIVTNTADRPPLPAAQIERSWWAKEQADIPLIATVSEDGGRVTALAFDNSYKIMTNADIPCIHADPMFPDCPAGGTAQVRGKIYFVEGTLDEALALFERDFPQWRSGR
;
A
#
# COMPACT_ATOMS: atom_id res chain seq x y z
N MET A 1 -29.04 -9.75 19.18
CA MET A 1 -28.90 -10.42 17.88
C MET A 1 -28.33 -9.39 16.93
N ALA A 2 -27.12 -9.56 16.43
CA ALA A 2 -26.52 -8.65 15.45
C ALA A 2 -27.28 -8.78 14.12
N ASP A 3 -27.56 -7.66 13.50
CA ASP A 3 -28.20 -7.58 12.19
C ASP A 3 -27.28 -8.24 11.14
N PRO A 4 -27.72 -9.30 10.44
CA PRO A 4 -26.89 -9.98 9.45
C PRO A 4 -26.55 -9.13 8.21
N ALA A 5 -27.08 -7.91 8.09
CA ALA A 5 -26.78 -6.98 6.99
C ALA A 5 -25.52 -6.11 7.21
N LYS A 6 -24.81 -6.25 8.33
CA LYS A 6 -23.65 -5.41 8.71
C LYS A 6 -22.28 -6.04 8.38
N THR A 7 -22.13 -6.86 7.34
CA THR A 7 -21.19 -7.95 7.51
C THR A 7 -20.01 -8.04 6.56
N ALA A 8 -19.78 -7.12 5.65
CA ALA A 8 -18.57 -7.21 4.81
C ALA A 8 -18.10 -5.83 4.35
N VAL A 9 -16.78 -5.70 4.24
CA VAL A 9 -16.16 -4.57 3.53
C VAL A 9 -16.66 -4.57 2.08
N LYS A 10 -17.12 -3.42 1.60
CA LYS A 10 -17.50 -3.24 0.20
C LYS A 10 -16.31 -2.75 -0.60
N VAL A 11 -16.12 -3.33 -1.77
CA VAL A 11 -15.06 -2.93 -2.70
C VAL A 11 -15.64 -2.75 -4.09
N ASP A 12 -15.53 -1.55 -4.63
CA ASP A 12 -16.07 -1.20 -5.94
C ASP A 12 -15.00 -0.55 -6.83
N PRO A 13 -14.97 -0.85 -8.14
CA PRO A 13 -14.12 -0.16 -9.08
C PRO A 13 -14.37 1.35 -9.06
N VAL A 14 -13.31 2.14 -9.09
CA VAL A 14 -13.41 3.58 -9.35
C VAL A 14 -13.31 3.77 -10.87
N PRO A 15 -14.24 4.48 -11.49
CA PRO A 15 -14.12 4.82 -12.91
C PRO A 15 -12.82 5.55 -13.19
N VAL A 16 -12.16 5.19 -14.28
CA VAL A 16 -10.95 5.86 -14.75
C VAL A 16 -11.27 7.34 -14.97
N GLN A 17 -10.64 8.21 -14.21
CA GLN A 17 -10.81 9.66 -14.37
C GLN A 17 -9.96 10.16 -15.53
N GLY A 18 -10.49 11.13 -16.29
CA GLY A 18 -9.82 11.71 -17.44
C GLY A 18 -8.39 12.19 -17.11
N GLY A 19 -7.43 11.80 -17.93
CA GLY A 19 -6.01 12.12 -17.79
C GLY A 19 -5.12 10.98 -17.28
N TYR A 20 -5.70 9.92 -16.65
CA TYR A 20 -4.93 8.76 -16.16
C TYR A 20 -5.57 7.44 -16.61
N PRO A 21 -5.42 7.07 -17.89
CA PRO A 21 -6.14 5.93 -18.49
C PRO A 21 -5.73 4.57 -17.91
N HIS A 22 -4.66 4.52 -17.12
CA HIS A 22 -4.15 3.28 -16.52
C HIS A 22 -4.35 3.23 -15.00
N ALA A 23 -5.02 4.23 -14.42
CA ALA A 23 -5.27 4.27 -12.97
C ALA A 23 -6.32 3.22 -12.58
N MET A 24 -5.83 2.09 -12.08
CA MET A 24 -6.69 1.01 -11.60
C MET A 24 -6.92 1.16 -10.10
N SER A 25 -7.97 1.89 -9.76
CA SER A 25 -8.34 2.17 -8.37
C SER A 25 -9.62 1.47 -7.95
N VAL A 26 -9.73 1.18 -6.66
CA VAL A 26 -10.96 0.68 -6.04
C VAL A 26 -11.34 1.54 -4.85
N ALA A 27 -12.64 1.76 -4.68
CA ALA A 27 -13.22 2.38 -3.49
C ALA A 27 -13.54 1.28 -2.47
N ILE A 28 -13.13 1.50 -1.23
CA ILE A 28 -13.31 0.56 -0.12
C ILE A 28 -14.12 1.24 0.97
N SER A 29 -15.17 0.59 1.43
CA SER A 29 -16.01 1.06 2.53
C SER A 29 -16.17 -0.05 3.57
N PRO A 30 -15.60 0.09 4.78
CA PRO A 30 -15.84 -0.84 5.86
C PRO A 30 -17.29 -0.72 6.38
N PRO A 31 -17.82 -1.74 7.10
CA PRO A 31 -19.23 -1.78 7.52
C PRO A 31 -19.68 -0.61 8.39
N TRP A 32 -18.76 0.02 9.10
CA TRP A 32 -19.03 1.13 10.01
C TRP A 32 -18.93 2.52 9.34
N GLU A 33 -18.47 2.58 8.08
CA GLU A 33 -18.35 3.85 7.33
C GLU A 33 -19.35 3.88 6.18
N GLN A 34 -20.23 4.86 6.20
CA GLN A 34 -21.29 4.99 5.20
C GLN A 34 -21.06 6.12 4.20
N GLU A 35 -20.29 7.14 4.58
CA GLU A 35 -20.12 8.36 3.80
C GLU A 35 -18.72 8.41 3.14
N GLY A 36 -17.66 7.97 3.86
CA GLY A 36 -16.30 7.98 3.40
C GLY A 36 -15.92 6.74 2.62
N ARG A 37 -14.93 6.89 1.72
CA ARG A 37 -14.36 5.77 0.98
C ARG A 37 -12.86 5.90 0.93
N TRP A 38 -12.18 4.86 1.35
CA TRP A 38 -10.75 4.72 1.06
C TRP A 38 -10.56 4.40 -0.41
N ILE A 39 -9.60 5.03 -1.05
CA ILE A 39 -9.28 4.73 -2.45
C ILE A 39 -7.93 4.01 -2.48
N LEU A 40 -7.93 2.78 -2.94
CA LEU A 40 -6.70 2.02 -3.15
C LEU A 40 -6.30 2.11 -4.61
N ARG A 41 -5.09 2.62 -4.90
CA ARG A 41 -4.42 2.46 -6.19
C ARG A 41 -3.70 1.12 -6.20
N ALA A 42 -3.93 0.32 -7.21
CA ALA A 42 -3.52 -1.09 -7.18
C ALA A 42 -3.01 -1.62 -8.53
N PRO A 43 -1.70 -1.53 -8.81
CA PRO A 43 -0.68 -0.72 -8.13
C PRO A 43 -0.64 0.72 -8.65
N GLU A 44 0.00 1.62 -7.89
CA GLU A 44 0.34 2.96 -8.36
C GLU A 44 1.58 2.95 -9.26
N THR A 45 2.61 2.18 -8.89
CA THR A 45 3.83 1.99 -9.70
C THR A 45 4.36 0.58 -9.60
N ILE A 46 5.13 0.16 -10.61
CA ILE A 46 5.98 -1.03 -10.59
C ILE A 46 7.36 -0.64 -11.11
N GLY A 47 8.39 -0.96 -10.35
CA GLY A 47 9.79 -0.77 -10.72
C GLY A 47 10.61 -2.04 -10.53
N SER A 48 11.80 -2.10 -11.15
CA SER A 48 12.77 -3.20 -10.99
C SER A 48 14.19 -2.72 -11.33
N ASN A 49 15.18 -3.63 -11.34
CA ASN A 49 16.51 -3.38 -11.90
C ASN A 49 16.49 -2.97 -13.38
N HIS A 50 15.40 -3.21 -14.09
CA HIS A 50 15.17 -2.73 -15.47
C HIS A 50 14.53 -1.34 -15.54
N GLY A 51 14.43 -0.63 -14.42
CA GLY A 51 13.85 0.70 -14.31
C GLY A 51 12.36 0.71 -13.97
N LEU A 52 11.70 1.84 -14.27
CA LEU A 52 10.27 2.00 -14.05
C LEU A 52 9.48 1.24 -15.14
N LEU A 53 8.71 0.24 -14.73
CA LEU A 53 7.96 -0.63 -15.63
C LEU A 53 6.53 -0.16 -15.87
N PHE A 54 5.90 0.40 -14.83
CA PHE A 54 4.52 0.84 -14.88
C PHE A 54 4.29 2.01 -13.92
N ILE A 55 3.43 2.95 -14.32
CA ILE A 55 2.92 4.03 -13.47
C ILE A 55 1.48 4.37 -13.89
N ASP A 56 0.55 4.35 -12.94
CA ASP A 56 -0.86 4.54 -13.18
C ASP A 56 -1.22 5.98 -13.58
N HIS A 57 -0.48 6.96 -13.07
CA HIS A 57 -0.67 8.39 -13.31
C HIS A 57 0.36 8.97 -14.29
N SER A 58 0.81 8.16 -15.28
CA SER A 58 1.71 8.65 -16.32
C SER A 58 1.06 9.78 -17.13
N ARG A 59 1.81 10.86 -17.30
CA ARG A 59 1.42 11.97 -18.16
C ARG A 59 2.18 11.87 -19.49
N PRO A 60 1.69 12.50 -20.57
CA PRO A 60 2.35 12.44 -21.88
C PRO A 60 3.79 12.99 -21.88
N ASP A 61 4.11 13.87 -20.95
CA ASP A 61 5.43 14.50 -20.79
C ASP A 61 6.41 13.73 -19.89
N MET A 62 5.97 12.60 -19.31
CA MET A 62 6.85 11.73 -18.53
C MET A 62 7.75 10.87 -19.44
N PRO A 63 8.95 10.48 -18.95
CA PRO A 63 9.80 9.54 -19.67
C PRO A 63 9.02 8.29 -20.12
N PRO A 64 9.41 7.65 -21.22
CA PRO A 64 8.69 6.52 -21.75
C PRO A 64 8.65 5.40 -20.71
N VAL A 65 7.50 5.26 -20.07
CA VAL A 65 7.16 4.12 -19.25
C VAL A 65 6.43 3.13 -20.13
N THR A 66 6.70 1.87 -19.94
CA THR A 66 6.03 0.81 -20.71
C THR A 66 4.52 0.90 -20.54
N ARG A 67 3.80 0.80 -21.64
CA ARG A 67 2.35 0.92 -21.65
C ARG A 67 1.66 -0.44 -21.62
N PRO A 68 0.47 -0.54 -21.05
CA PRO A 68 -0.40 -1.68 -21.26
C PRO A 68 -0.71 -1.87 -22.75
N LYS A 69 -0.65 -3.11 -23.22
CA LYS A 69 -1.00 -3.48 -24.62
C LYS A 69 -2.49 -3.27 -24.93
N HIS A 70 -3.33 -3.33 -23.88
CA HIS A 70 -4.77 -3.21 -23.98
C HIS A 70 -5.30 -2.31 -22.86
N PRO A 71 -6.47 -1.68 -23.04
CA PRO A 71 -7.15 -0.98 -21.96
C PRO A 71 -7.33 -1.88 -20.74
N LEU A 72 -7.10 -1.31 -19.55
CA LEU A 72 -7.27 -2.03 -18.30
C LEU A 72 -8.71 -1.90 -17.81
N GLU A 73 -9.24 -3.00 -17.31
CA GLU A 73 -10.62 -3.07 -16.83
C GLU A 73 -10.72 -4.01 -15.63
N TRP A 74 -11.37 -3.55 -14.54
CA TRP A 74 -11.69 -4.42 -13.43
C TRP A 74 -12.77 -5.43 -13.84
N LYS A 75 -12.50 -6.69 -13.59
CA LYS A 75 -13.45 -7.80 -13.69
C LYS A 75 -13.89 -8.22 -12.29
N ARG A 76 -15.10 -8.70 -12.14
CA ARG A 76 -15.62 -9.22 -10.88
C ARG A 76 -15.99 -10.69 -11.02
N SER A 77 -15.44 -11.53 -10.16
CA SER A 77 -15.79 -12.95 -10.09
C SER A 77 -17.18 -13.14 -9.43
N ARG A 78 -17.75 -14.34 -9.58
CA ARG A 78 -18.98 -14.74 -8.86
C ARG A 78 -18.87 -14.68 -7.33
N HIS A 79 -17.66 -14.69 -6.78
CA HIS A 79 -17.38 -14.58 -5.34
C HIS A 79 -17.02 -13.16 -4.90
N GLY A 80 -17.29 -12.14 -5.72
CA GLY A 80 -17.04 -10.73 -5.39
C GLY A 80 -15.60 -10.27 -5.51
N ILE A 81 -14.66 -11.14 -5.90
CA ILE A 81 -13.24 -10.77 -6.09
C ILE A 81 -13.13 -9.87 -7.30
N LEU A 82 -12.53 -8.69 -7.13
CA LEU A 82 -12.11 -7.85 -8.24
C LEU A 82 -10.73 -8.27 -8.72
N PHE A 83 -10.54 -8.31 -10.03
CA PHE A 83 -9.25 -8.66 -10.61
C PHE A 83 -9.07 -8.04 -11.99
N TYR A 84 -7.81 -7.86 -12.38
CA TYR A 84 -7.41 -7.56 -13.74
C TYR A 84 -6.02 -8.14 -14.02
N ASP A 85 -5.73 -8.31 -15.32
CA ASP A 85 -4.45 -8.73 -15.82
C ASP A 85 -3.93 -7.63 -16.76
N CYS A 86 -2.66 -7.32 -16.72
CA CYS A 86 -2.00 -6.33 -17.54
C CYS A 86 -0.80 -6.96 -18.27
N ALA A 87 -0.79 -6.91 -19.59
CA ALA A 87 0.38 -7.19 -20.40
C ALA A 87 0.98 -5.88 -20.87
N LEU A 88 2.28 -5.67 -20.58
CA LEU A 88 3.03 -4.49 -21.00
C LEU A 88 3.70 -4.71 -22.36
N GLU A 89 3.96 -3.63 -23.09
CA GLU A 89 4.59 -3.68 -24.41
C GLU A 89 5.99 -4.28 -24.38
N ASN A 90 6.71 -4.15 -23.24
CA ASN A 90 8.05 -4.73 -23.05
C ASN A 90 8.08 -6.24 -22.75
N GLY A 91 6.93 -6.91 -22.75
CA GLY A 91 6.81 -8.34 -22.50
C GLY A 91 6.55 -8.72 -21.04
N ILE A 92 6.71 -7.81 -20.09
CA ILE A 92 6.32 -8.05 -18.70
C ILE A 92 4.79 -8.08 -18.59
N SER A 93 4.26 -8.93 -17.72
CA SER A 93 2.86 -8.90 -17.35
C SER A 93 2.69 -8.93 -15.85
N PHE A 94 1.57 -8.38 -15.36
CA PHE A 94 1.21 -8.46 -13.95
C PHE A 94 -0.29 -8.63 -13.78
N SER A 95 -0.68 -9.15 -12.64
CA SER A 95 -2.08 -9.29 -12.27
C SER A 95 -2.31 -8.77 -10.85
N VAL A 96 -3.52 -8.28 -10.60
CA VAL A 96 -3.97 -7.86 -9.28
C VAL A 96 -5.30 -8.48 -8.97
N ARG A 97 -5.47 -8.95 -7.72
CA ARG A 97 -6.72 -9.49 -7.18
C ARG A 97 -7.01 -8.85 -5.85
N ILE A 98 -8.25 -8.42 -5.65
CA ILE A 98 -8.73 -7.77 -4.43
C ILE A 98 -9.95 -8.54 -3.94
N ARG A 99 -9.84 -9.10 -2.75
CA ARG A 99 -10.90 -9.89 -2.11
C ARG A 99 -11.38 -9.17 -0.86
N PRO A 100 -12.65 -8.73 -0.80
CA PRO A 100 -13.24 -8.22 0.43
C PRO A 100 -13.48 -9.35 1.43
N GLY A 101 -13.21 -9.08 2.71
CA GLY A 101 -13.54 -9.89 3.87
C GLY A 101 -14.56 -9.18 4.77
N GLU A 102 -14.72 -9.66 6.00
CA GLU A 102 -15.62 -9.04 6.98
C GLU A 102 -15.07 -7.69 7.48
N ARG A 103 -13.79 -7.66 7.82
CA ARG A 103 -13.09 -6.49 8.39
C ARG A 103 -11.76 -6.22 7.70
N ASP A 104 -11.52 -6.84 6.57
CA ASP A 104 -10.28 -6.69 5.83
C ASP A 104 -10.51 -6.74 4.31
N VAL A 105 -9.47 -6.37 3.59
CA VAL A 105 -9.37 -6.59 2.14
C VAL A 105 -8.05 -7.26 1.87
N GLU A 106 -8.09 -8.45 1.29
CA GLU A 106 -6.90 -9.15 0.83
C GLU A 106 -6.49 -8.65 -0.56
N ILE A 107 -5.21 -8.38 -0.73
CA ILE A 107 -4.60 -7.98 -1.99
C ILE A 107 -3.61 -9.07 -2.38
N SER A 108 -3.68 -9.57 -3.61
CA SER A 108 -2.62 -10.39 -4.17
C SER A 108 -2.19 -9.84 -5.53
N SER A 109 -0.90 -9.85 -5.77
CA SER A 109 -0.31 -9.41 -7.03
C SER A 109 0.75 -10.39 -7.48
N ALA A 110 0.78 -10.64 -8.78
CA ALA A 110 1.79 -11.46 -9.44
C ALA A 110 2.42 -10.68 -10.58
N ILE A 111 3.73 -10.86 -10.78
CA ILE A 111 4.47 -10.31 -11.92
C ILE A 111 5.15 -11.45 -12.66
N THR A 112 5.06 -11.45 -13.98
CA THR A 112 5.74 -12.42 -14.85
C THR A 112 6.83 -11.70 -15.64
N ASN A 113 8.03 -12.18 -15.53
CA ASN A 113 9.21 -11.64 -16.20
C ASN A 113 9.23 -12.12 -17.66
N GLY A 114 8.92 -11.26 -18.60
CA GLY A 114 9.04 -11.52 -20.04
C GLY A 114 10.39 -11.14 -20.64
N TYR A 115 11.36 -10.67 -19.83
CA TYR A 115 12.74 -10.42 -20.29
C TYR A 115 13.54 -11.71 -20.36
N VAL A 116 14.62 -11.65 -21.13
CA VAL A 116 15.63 -12.74 -21.22
C VAL A 116 16.59 -12.76 -20.02
N ALA A 117 16.64 -11.67 -19.24
CA ALA A 117 17.44 -11.52 -18.05
C ALA A 117 16.57 -11.63 -16.79
N GLU A 118 17.20 -11.97 -15.67
CA GLU A 118 16.55 -11.99 -14.38
C GLU A 118 16.06 -10.59 -13.98
N MET A 119 14.90 -10.52 -13.36
CA MET A 119 14.31 -9.32 -12.81
C MET A 119 14.45 -9.34 -11.29
N THR A 120 15.25 -8.39 -10.78
CA THR A 120 15.52 -8.20 -9.35
C THR A 120 15.03 -6.85 -8.87
N ASP A 121 15.04 -6.62 -7.56
CA ASP A 121 14.62 -5.35 -6.95
C ASP A 121 13.24 -4.87 -7.41
N SER A 122 12.34 -5.82 -7.68
CA SER A 122 11.02 -5.53 -8.23
C SER A 122 10.08 -5.10 -7.11
N GLY A 123 9.73 -3.82 -7.09
CA GLY A 123 8.84 -3.24 -6.09
C GLY A 123 7.58 -2.64 -6.69
N ASN A 124 6.49 -2.77 -5.96
CA ASN A 124 5.22 -2.12 -6.27
C ASN A 124 4.90 -1.05 -5.24
N GLN A 125 4.17 -0.02 -5.67
CA GLN A 125 3.52 0.91 -4.74
C GLN A 125 2.02 0.67 -4.71
N TYR A 126 1.49 0.56 -3.49
CA TYR A 126 0.06 0.49 -3.22
C TYR A 126 -0.33 1.67 -2.34
N CYS A 127 -1.06 2.62 -2.93
CA CYS A 127 -1.45 3.84 -2.24
C CYS A 127 -2.87 3.71 -1.69
N LEU A 128 -3.03 3.64 -0.38
CA LEU A 128 -4.33 3.68 0.29
C LEU A 128 -4.63 5.11 0.71
N ILE A 129 -5.41 5.81 -0.11
CA ILE A 129 -5.79 7.20 0.09
C ILE A 129 -6.89 7.27 1.16
N GLN A 130 -6.65 8.10 2.17
CA GLN A 130 -7.56 8.37 3.29
C GLN A 130 -8.20 9.76 3.19
N LYS A 131 -7.81 10.53 2.18
CA LYS A 131 -8.36 11.87 1.93
C LYS A 131 -9.86 11.81 1.72
N GLY A 132 -10.62 12.64 2.45
CA GLY A 132 -12.08 12.67 2.42
C GLY A 132 -12.74 11.62 3.31
N VAL A 133 -11.96 10.80 4.03
CA VAL A 133 -12.49 9.88 5.04
C VAL A 133 -12.47 10.57 6.40
N ARG A 134 -13.67 10.88 6.90
CA ARG A 134 -13.84 11.62 8.15
C ARG A 134 -13.07 10.96 9.30
N GLY A 135 -12.23 11.75 9.97
CA GLY A 135 -11.44 11.33 11.11
C GLY A 135 -10.15 10.56 10.76
N PHE A 136 -9.90 10.23 9.48
CA PHE A 136 -8.69 9.51 9.07
C PHE A 136 -7.69 10.37 8.28
N GLU A 137 -8.04 11.59 7.94
CA GLU A 137 -7.07 12.53 7.39
C GLU A 137 -6.04 12.90 8.46
N ASP A 138 -4.78 12.61 8.20
CA ASP A 138 -3.67 12.87 9.13
C ASP A 138 -2.52 13.60 8.42
N PRO A 139 -2.70 14.90 8.08
CA PRO A 139 -1.74 15.68 7.31
C PRO A 139 -0.43 15.95 8.05
N HIS A 140 -0.34 15.63 9.34
CA HIS A 140 0.85 15.78 10.15
C HIS A 140 1.49 14.45 10.56
N ALA A 141 0.91 13.32 10.16
CA ALA A 141 1.37 11.97 10.52
C ALA A 141 1.50 11.74 12.04
N GLU A 142 0.67 12.42 12.83
CA GLU A 142 0.66 12.31 14.30
C GLU A 142 -0.14 11.11 14.79
N ARG A 143 -1.09 10.63 13.98
CA ARG A 143 -1.95 9.49 14.23
C ARG A 143 -1.69 8.32 13.28
N THR A 144 -0.64 8.43 12.46
CA THR A 144 -0.16 7.36 11.59
C THR A 144 1.08 6.74 12.22
N PHE A 145 1.03 5.44 12.47
CA PHE A 145 1.98 4.73 13.31
C PHE A 145 2.68 3.60 12.56
N ILE A 146 3.92 3.36 12.96
CA ILE A 146 4.72 2.17 12.65
C ILE A 146 5.21 1.54 13.95
N ARG A 147 5.67 0.29 13.89
CA ARG A 147 6.27 -0.39 15.05
C ARG A 147 7.77 -0.26 14.98
N VAL A 148 8.38 0.24 16.05
CA VAL A 148 9.84 0.45 16.19
C VAL A 148 10.29 -0.04 17.55
N LYS A 149 11.22 -1.00 17.59
CA LYS A 149 11.74 -1.61 18.82
C LYS A 149 10.63 -2.08 19.77
N GLY A 150 9.65 -2.76 19.18
CA GLY A 150 8.52 -3.32 19.89
C GLY A 150 7.47 -2.29 20.38
N ARG A 151 7.53 -1.04 19.95
CA ARG A 151 6.61 0.03 20.37
C ARG A 151 5.98 0.73 19.18
N TRP A 152 4.76 1.21 19.34
CA TRP A 152 4.13 2.08 18.38
C TRP A 152 4.75 3.47 18.43
N LEU A 153 5.15 3.97 17.28
CA LEU A 153 5.75 5.30 17.10
C LEU A 153 5.00 6.03 15.98
N ALA A 154 4.49 7.22 16.28
CA ALA A 154 3.90 8.07 15.27
C ALA A 154 4.97 8.49 14.25
N LEU A 155 4.66 8.44 12.97
CA LEU A 155 5.60 8.79 11.90
C LEU A 155 6.12 10.23 12.03
N ALA A 156 5.29 11.14 12.52
CA ALA A 156 5.73 12.51 12.85
C ALA A 156 6.93 12.58 13.79
N ARG A 157 7.15 11.56 14.63
CA ARG A 157 8.24 11.50 15.61
C ARG A 157 9.50 10.80 15.10
N THR A 158 9.47 10.26 13.89
CA THR A 158 10.60 9.49 13.31
C THR A 158 11.63 10.37 12.61
N ARG A 159 11.40 11.66 12.49
CA ARG A 159 12.30 12.63 11.87
C ARG A 159 12.26 13.96 12.63
N PRO A 160 13.29 14.83 12.49
CA PRO A 160 13.18 16.21 12.91
C PRO A 160 11.94 16.83 12.25
N GLY A 161 11.12 17.48 13.04
CA GLY A 161 9.90 18.13 12.55
C GLY A 161 10.22 19.06 11.36
N PRO A 162 9.27 19.32 10.49
CA PRO A 162 9.41 20.37 9.50
C PRO A 162 9.73 21.68 10.22
N LYS A 163 10.45 22.57 9.54
CA LYS A 163 10.60 23.95 10.05
C LYS A 163 9.21 24.51 10.31
N ALA A 164 9.09 25.40 11.28
CA ALA A 164 7.82 25.97 11.68
C ALA A 164 7.02 26.45 10.42
N GLY A 165 5.84 25.86 10.22
CA GLY A 165 4.98 26.17 9.07
C GLY A 165 5.12 25.25 7.84
N GLU A 166 6.12 24.36 7.77
CA GLU A 166 6.23 23.35 6.72
C GLU A 166 5.46 22.10 7.10
N LYS A 167 4.58 21.62 6.19
CA LYS A 167 3.99 20.28 6.30
C LYS A 167 4.99 19.25 5.82
N PRO A 168 5.16 18.11 6.50
CA PRO A 168 5.92 17.02 5.94
C PRO A 168 5.20 16.50 4.70
N PHE A 169 5.82 16.62 3.52
CA PHE A 169 5.22 16.13 2.27
C PHE A 169 5.16 14.60 2.25
N PHE A 170 6.28 13.98 2.60
CA PHE A 170 6.39 12.53 2.76
C PHE A 170 7.12 12.18 4.04
N ILE A 171 6.77 11.05 4.64
CA ILE A 171 7.60 10.36 5.62
C ILE A 171 7.73 8.92 5.18
N VAL A 172 8.97 8.49 4.96
CA VAL A 172 9.30 7.17 4.42
C VAL A 172 10.25 6.46 5.36
N THR A 173 10.06 5.19 5.59
CA THR A 173 10.99 4.33 6.33
C THR A 173 11.14 2.97 5.67
N ASN A 174 12.32 2.34 5.86
CA ASN A 174 12.51 0.94 5.50
C ASN A 174 12.02 0.02 6.62
N THR A 175 11.78 -1.24 6.28
CA THR A 175 11.62 -2.31 7.27
C THR A 175 12.97 -2.75 7.82
N ALA A 176 12.99 -3.31 9.03
CA ALA A 176 14.22 -3.65 9.75
C ALA A 176 15.01 -4.82 9.12
N ASP A 177 14.37 -5.61 8.27
CA ASP A 177 15.01 -6.68 7.49
C ASP A 177 15.81 -6.17 6.28
N ARG A 178 15.79 -4.84 6.03
CA ARG A 178 16.54 -4.20 4.94
C ARG A 178 17.77 -3.48 5.49
N PRO A 179 18.83 -3.32 4.66
CA PRO A 179 19.96 -2.51 5.06
C PRO A 179 19.51 -1.09 5.47
N PRO A 180 20.07 -0.53 6.55
CA PRO A 180 19.79 0.85 6.94
C PRO A 180 20.25 1.81 5.84
N LEU A 181 19.47 2.89 5.65
CA LEU A 181 19.83 3.92 4.70
C LEU A 181 21.09 4.66 5.12
N PRO A 182 21.94 5.10 4.20
CA PRO A 182 23.05 5.97 4.49
C PRO A 182 22.58 7.28 5.17
N ALA A 183 23.30 7.74 6.19
CA ALA A 183 22.96 8.97 6.93
C ALA A 183 22.73 10.17 6.01
N ALA A 184 23.58 10.35 4.99
CA ALA A 184 23.43 11.42 4.02
C ALA A 184 22.11 11.36 3.21
N GLN A 185 21.53 10.18 3.03
CA GLN A 185 20.23 10.01 2.37
C GLN A 185 19.10 10.38 3.35
N ILE A 186 19.20 10.01 4.60
CA ILE A 186 18.25 10.38 5.66
C ILE A 186 18.21 11.90 5.84
N GLU A 187 19.37 12.57 5.84
CA GLU A 187 19.47 14.02 6.03
C GLU A 187 18.93 14.84 4.85
N ARG A 188 19.05 14.29 3.63
CA ARG A 188 18.67 15.01 2.40
C ARG A 188 17.24 14.78 1.96
N SER A 189 16.53 13.85 2.59
CA SER A 189 15.24 13.39 2.11
C SER A 189 14.21 13.29 3.22
N TRP A 190 13.06 12.81 2.85
CA TRP A 190 11.90 12.59 3.73
C TRP A 190 11.99 11.27 4.52
N TRP A 191 13.18 10.66 4.59
CA TRP A 191 13.37 9.39 5.24
C TRP A 191 13.39 9.53 6.76
N ALA A 192 12.68 8.64 7.43
CA ALA A 192 12.74 8.48 8.88
C ALA A 192 14.11 7.95 9.29
N LYS A 193 14.55 8.28 10.52
CA LYS A 193 15.76 7.72 11.11
C LYS A 193 15.57 6.28 11.57
N GLU A 194 14.36 5.99 12.04
CA GLU A 194 13.96 4.69 12.51
C GLU A 194 13.55 3.79 11.36
N GLN A 195 13.79 2.48 11.54
CA GLN A 195 13.25 1.42 10.68
C GLN A 195 12.06 0.77 11.36
N ALA A 196 11.05 0.41 10.57
CA ALA A 196 9.91 -0.33 11.08
C ALA A 196 10.27 -1.80 11.33
N ASP A 197 9.94 -2.32 12.50
CA ASP A 197 10.20 -3.74 12.86
C ASP A 197 9.44 -4.70 11.94
N ILE A 198 8.26 -4.29 11.48
CA ILE A 198 7.32 -5.10 10.69
C ILE A 198 6.74 -4.27 9.54
N PRO A 199 6.32 -4.90 8.45
CA PRO A 199 5.77 -4.22 7.27
C PRO A 199 4.28 -3.82 7.46
N LEU A 200 3.96 -3.15 8.56
CA LEU A 200 2.63 -2.69 8.93
C LEU A 200 2.65 -1.20 9.21
N ILE A 201 1.78 -0.45 8.54
CA ILE A 201 1.48 0.95 8.82
C ILE A 201 0.01 1.08 9.19
N ALA A 202 -0.31 1.90 10.18
CA ALA A 202 -1.67 2.07 10.66
C ALA A 202 -1.99 3.52 11.00
N THR A 203 -3.19 3.97 10.61
CA THR A 203 -3.73 5.28 11.01
C THR A 203 -4.87 5.07 12.01
N VAL A 204 -4.80 5.75 13.14
CA VAL A 204 -5.86 5.79 14.16
C VAL A 204 -6.81 6.93 13.82
N SER A 205 -8.11 6.70 13.93
CA SER A 205 -9.12 7.74 13.77
C SER A 205 -8.97 8.87 14.80
N GLU A 206 -9.52 10.03 14.49
CA GLU A 206 -9.43 11.22 15.35
C GLU A 206 -10.04 11.00 16.75
N ASP A 207 -11.09 10.21 16.83
CA ASP A 207 -11.75 9.81 18.09
C ASP A 207 -11.03 8.68 18.83
N GLY A 208 -9.98 8.09 18.24
CA GLY A 208 -9.20 7.01 18.81
C GLY A 208 -9.87 5.64 18.79
N GLY A 209 -11.10 5.53 18.28
CA GLY A 209 -11.90 4.30 18.37
C GLY A 209 -11.74 3.34 17.19
N ARG A 210 -11.05 3.74 16.13
CA ARG A 210 -10.90 2.94 14.90
C ARG A 210 -9.50 3.00 14.34
N VAL A 211 -9.11 1.94 13.65
CA VAL A 211 -7.81 1.82 13.00
C VAL A 211 -7.98 1.33 11.57
N THR A 212 -7.32 2.00 10.63
CA THR A 212 -7.08 1.48 9.29
C THR A 212 -5.61 1.13 9.16
N ALA A 213 -5.29 -0.10 8.79
CA ALA A 213 -3.90 -0.53 8.63
C ALA A 213 -3.68 -1.20 7.27
N LEU A 214 -2.46 -1.06 6.74
CA LEU A 214 -2.01 -1.67 5.49
C LEU A 214 -0.71 -2.42 5.72
N ALA A 215 -0.62 -3.63 5.21
CA ALA A 215 0.56 -4.47 5.27
C ALA A 215 0.71 -5.33 4.02
N PHE A 216 1.95 -5.69 3.69
CA PHE A 216 2.28 -6.75 2.74
C PHE A 216 3.27 -7.73 3.38
N ASP A 217 3.28 -8.96 2.89
CA ASP A 217 4.14 -10.02 3.41
C ASP A 217 5.64 -9.74 3.23
N ASN A 218 6.00 -8.90 2.28
CA ASN A 218 7.37 -8.52 1.96
C ASN A 218 7.49 -7.04 1.60
N SER A 219 7.02 -6.12 2.46
CA SER A 219 7.23 -4.69 2.24
C SER A 219 8.66 -4.28 2.54
N TYR A 220 9.24 -3.53 1.61
CA TYR A 220 10.57 -2.94 1.80
C TYR A 220 10.49 -1.48 2.26
N LYS A 221 9.39 -0.81 1.99
CA LYS A 221 9.19 0.60 2.24
C LYS A 221 7.79 0.87 2.80
N ILE A 222 7.71 1.72 3.79
CA ILE A 222 6.48 2.20 4.41
C ILE A 222 6.46 3.72 4.30
N MET A 223 5.31 4.30 3.94
CA MET A 223 5.24 5.73 3.67
C MET A 223 3.87 6.32 4.02
N THR A 224 3.86 7.60 4.38
CA THR A 224 2.68 8.46 4.35
C THR A 224 2.95 9.73 3.54
N ASN A 225 1.90 10.32 2.98
CA ASN A 225 1.94 11.59 2.25
C ASN A 225 0.96 12.58 2.91
N ALA A 226 1.47 13.75 3.27
CA ALA A 226 0.68 14.77 3.97
C ALA A 226 -0.26 15.57 3.05
N ASP A 227 0.12 15.80 1.79
CA ASP A 227 -0.69 16.57 0.84
C ASP A 227 -1.88 15.78 0.29
N ILE A 228 -1.67 14.48 0.15
CA ILE A 228 -2.72 13.54 -0.19
C ILE A 228 -2.71 12.49 0.92
N PRO A 229 -3.41 12.73 2.05
CA PRO A 229 -3.37 11.81 3.17
C PRO A 229 -3.58 10.38 2.70
N CYS A 230 -2.52 9.59 2.73
CA CYS A 230 -2.51 8.19 2.33
C CYS A 230 -1.44 7.42 3.10
N ILE A 231 -1.60 6.10 3.14
CA ILE A 231 -0.60 5.19 3.69
C ILE A 231 -0.16 4.19 2.62
N HIS A 232 1.11 3.80 2.69
CA HIS A 232 1.72 2.83 1.82
C HIS A 232 2.46 1.77 2.64
N ALA A 233 2.36 0.52 2.20
CA ALA A 233 3.26 -0.56 2.57
C ALA A 233 3.70 -1.22 1.26
N ASP A 234 4.79 -0.74 0.70
CA ASP A 234 5.20 -1.08 -0.67
C ASP A 234 5.91 -2.45 -0.68
N PRO A 235 5.34 -3.48 -1.32
CA PRO A 235 5.95 -4.80 -1.37
C PRO A 235 7.10 -4.85 -2.37
N MET A 236 8.02 -5.79 -2.12
CA MET A 236 9.04 -6.20 -3.06
C MET A 236 8.81 -7.65 -3.46
N PHE A 237 8.71 -7.91 -4.75
CA PHE A 237 8.64 -9.26 -5.27
C PHE A 237 9.95 -10.01 -5.03
N PRO A 238 9.92 -11.33 -4.81
CA PRO A 238 11.10 -12.17 -4.95
C PRO A 238 11.75 -12.00 -6.34
N ASP A 239 13.05 -12.23 -6.42
CA ASP A 239 13.77 -12.25 -7.68
C ASP A 239 13.10 -13.21 -8.67
N CYS A 240 12.94 -12.78 -9.90
CA CYS A 240 12.14 -13.45 -10.91
C CYS A 240 13.00 -13.80 -12.14
N PRO A 241 13.36 -15.07 -12.33
CA PRO A 241 14.14 -15.48 -13.50
C PRO A 241 13.36 -15.22 -14.80
N ALA A 242 14.04 -15.26 -15.93
CA ALA A 242 13.44 -15.14 -17.25
C ALA A 242 12.28 -16.13 -17.42
N GLY A 243 11.11 -15.65 -17.83
CA GLY A 243 9.89 -16.44 -17.95
C GLY A 243 9.23 -16.87 -16.64
N GLY A 244 9.83 -16.53 -15.49
CA GLY A 244 9.31 -16.84 -14.16
C GLY A 244 8.18 -15.93 -13.74
N THR A 245 7.54 -16.30 -12.62
CA THR A 245 6.48 -15.50 -11.98
C THR A 245 6.78 -15.36 -10.48
N ALA A 246 6.72 -14.14 -9.98
CA ALA A 246 6.84 -13.83 -8.56
C ALA A 246 5.51 -13.25 -8.04
N GLN A 247 5.24 -13.43 -6.75
CA GLN A 247 3.98 -13.02 -6.11
C GLN A 247 4.22 -12.33 -4.78
N VAL A 248 3.31 -11.43 -4.43
CA VAL A 248 3.21 -10.78 -3.11
C VAL A 248 1.76 -10.77 -2.65
N ARG A 249 1.58 -10.78 -1.32
CA ARG A 249 0.28 -10.73 -0.68
C ARG A 249 0.24 -9.62 0.36
N GLY A 250 -0.84 -8.86 0.37
CA GLY A 250 -1.09 -7.80 1.33
C GLY A 250 -2.49 -7.83 1.91
N LYS A 251 -2.71 -7.06 2.96
CA LYS A 251 -4.01 -6.84 3.57
C LYS A 251 -4.21 -5.40 4.02
N ILE A 252 -5.45 -4.94 3.88
CA ILE A 252 -5.94 -3.74 4.55
C ILE A 252 -6.85 -4.21 5.68
N TYR A 253 -6.62 -3.71 6.89
CA TYR A 253 -7.43 -4.01 8.06
C TYR A 253 -8.26 -2.79 8.45
N PHE A 254 -9.52 -3.05 8.80
CA PHE A 254 -10.45 -2.07 9.33
C PHE A 254 -10.90 -2.54 10.72
N VAL A 255 -10.39 -1.90 11.76
CA VAL A 255 -10.56 -2.33 13.14
C VAL A 255 -11.36 -1.28 13.92
N GLU A 256 -12.46 -1.67 14.54
CA GLU A 256 -13.09 -0.91 15.62
C GLU A 256 -12.40 -1.32 16.91
N GLY A 257 -11.40 -0.53 17.33
CA GLY A 257 -10.51 -0.86 18.43
C GLY A 257 -9.16 -0.17 18.35
N THR A 258 -8.11 -0.89 18.72
CA THR A 258 -6.76 -0.37 19.00
C THR A 258 -5.71 -0.81 17.96
N LEU A 259 -4.55 -0.16 18.00
CA LEU A 259 -3.37 -0.56 17.23
C LEU A 259 -2.92 -1.99 17.55
N ASP A 260 -3.04 -2.43 18.82
CA ASP A 260 -2.62 -3.78 19.22
C ASP A 260 -3.59 -4.86 18.70
N GLU A 261 -4.87 -4.54 18.53
CA GLU A 261 -5.82 -5.42 17.85
C GLU A 261 -5.51 -5.52 16.35
N ALA A 262 -5.15 -4.43 15.70
CA ALA A 262 -4.68 -4.46 14.31
C ALA A 262 -3.39 -5.27 14.16
N LEU A 263 -2.46 -5.16 15.12
CA LEU A 263 -1.25 -5.97 15.18
C LEU A 263 -1.56 -7.46 15.31
N ALA A 264 -2.49 -7.83 16.21
CA ALA A 264 -2.87 -9.22 16.40
C ALA A 264 -3.46 -9.85 15.13
N LEU A 265 -4.25 -9.08 14.36
CA LEU A 265 -4.74 -9.52 13.05
C LEU A 265 -3.60 -9.70 12.05
N PHE A 266 -2.67 -8.74 11.99
CA PHE A 266 -1.50 -8.83 11.14
C PHE A 266 -0.63 -10.05 11.48
N GLU A 267 -0.30 -10.28 12.73
CA GLU A 267 0.51 -11.42 13.18
C GLU A 267 -0.18 -12.78 12.93
N ARG A 268 -1.50 -12.81 12.96
CA ARG A 268 -2.29 -13.99 12.58
C ARG A 268 -2.13 -14.30 11.08
N ASP A 269 -2.22 -13.27 10.24
CA ASP A 269 -2.26 -13.41 8.79
C ASP A 269 -0.88 -13.50 8.14
N PHE A 270 0.15 -12.96 8.82
CA PHE A 270 1.56 -12.95 8.43
C PHE A 270 2.44 -13.52 9.56
N PRO A 271 2.35 -14.83 9.86
CA PRO A 271 2.99 -15.45 11.04
C PRO A 271 4.53 -15.37 11.02
N GLN A 272 5.15 -15.13 9.85
CA GLN A 272 6.60 -14.90 9.74
C GLN A 272 7.06 -13.63 10.46
N TRP A 273 6.16 -12.70 10.75
CA TRP A 273 6.44 -11.43 11.41
C TRP A 273 6.04 -11.40 12.90
N ARG A 274 5.64 -12.54 13.49
CA ARG A 274 5.30 -12.60 14.90
C ARG A 274 6.47 -12.16 15.77
N SER A 275 6.18 -11.26 16.71
CA SER A 275 7.16 -10.77 17.70
C SER A 275 7.62 -11.96 18.58
N GLY A 276 8.89 -12.32 18.49
CA GLY A 276 9.47 -13.42 19.31
C GLY A 276 10.43 -14.36 18.59
N ARG A 277 10.88 -14.02 17.39
CA ARG A 277 12.03 -14.73 16.77
C ARG A 277 13.29 -13.91 16.90
#